data_4433a55848f00e4d457cf034b2920b5c
#
_entry.id   4433a55848f00e4d457cf034b2920b5c
#
_cell.length_a   1.000
_cell.length_b   1.000
_cell.length_c   1.000
_cell.angle_alpha   90.00
_cell.angle_beta   90.00
_cell.angle_gamma   90.00
#
_symmetry.space_group_name_H-M   'P 1'
#
loop_
_entity.id
_entity.type
_entity.pdbx_description
1 polymer ?
#
loop_
_entity_poly.entity_id
_entity_poly.type
_entity_poly.pdbx_seq_one_letter_code
_entity_poly.pdbx_strand_id
1 'polypeptide(L)'
;MIIKANGEPKFMPLYEALASEVRWSIMSLIADHEMNVKDIANRLELSPSIVTMHIRKLEQAGLIGSRRVRQGGGTHKMCFLKQKTIEIELPFASEPARIREQRISVGHYTAFEVHPTCGLGTREKEIGVWDDPRYFLDPERVHAAILWFGWGFVEYKMPNFLLADQTAEAIEISMEIASEAPGLRDYWPSDIEFTFNGISLGTWTSPADFGRAARGRFTPEWWHRNVNQYGLLKTIRIDASGTYMDQERMSEVTLGDLKLWEPFWTLRFAVDEHAVNVGGLTLYGAGFGNHDQDIVIRAYLNDDHKISNRTGVML
;
A
#
# COMPACT_ATOMS: atom_id res chain seq x y z
N MET A 1 10.64 12.71 0.50
CA MET A 1 10.09 13.27 -0.76
C MET A 1 10.14 12.16 -1.79
N ILE A 2 9.11 12.00 -2.65
CA ILE A 2 9.03 10.94 -3.67
C ILE A 2 9.21 11.60 -5.02
N ILE A 3 10.04 10.99 -5.88
CA ILE A 3 10.05 11.35 -7.32
C ILE A 3 8.99 10.47 -8.01
N LYS A 4 8.00 11.10 -8.66
CA LYS A 4 7.10 10.42 -9.59
C LYS A 4 7.63 10.64 -11.01
N ALA A 5 7.98 9.57 -11.69
CA ALA A 5 8.58 9.58 -13.02
C ALA A 5 7.71 8.78 -14.01
N ASN A 6 7.78 9.16 -15.29
CA ASN A 6 7.08 8.47 -16.38
C ASN A 6 7.94 8.49 -17.66
N GLY A 7 7.39 8.11 -18.81
CA GLY A 7 8.11 8.05 -20.09
C GLY A 7 8.51 9.41 -20.70
N GLU A 8 8.28 10.54 -20.01
CA GLU A 8 8.63 11.86 -20.54
C GLU A 8 10.16 12.09 -20.61
N PRO A 9 10.67 12.78 -21.64
CA PRO A 9 12.12 13.02 -21.82
C PRO A 9 12.81 13.68 -20.61
N LYS A 10 12.11 14.47 -19.81
CA LYS A 10 12.67 15.12 -18.62
C LYS A 10 13.17 14.14 -17.56
N PHE A 11 12.67 12.88 -17.57
CA PHE A 11 13.07 11.83 -16.61
C PHE A 11 14.20 10.93 -17.15
N MET A 12 14.63 11.08 -18.39
CA MET A 12 15.73 10.28 -18.95
C MET A 12 17.01 10.33 -18.10
N PRO A 13 17.45 11.51 -17.57
CA PRO A 13 18.60 11.56 -16.69
C PRO A 13 18.45 10.71 -15.41
N LEU A 14 17.21 10.56 -14.90
CA LEU A 14 16.92 9.70 -13.75
C LEU A 14 17.15 8.22 -14.11
N TYR A 15 16.59 7.76 -15.23
CA TYR A 15 16.74 6.37 -15.68
C TYR A 15 18.20 6.03 -15.99
N GLU A 16 18.91 6.92 -16.67
CA GLU A 16 20.35 6.79 -16.90
C GLU A 16 21.13 6.72 -15.58
N ALA A 17 20.74 7.53 -14.58
CA ALA A 17 21.41 7.52 -13.29
C ALA A 17 21.21 6.20 -12.54
N LEU A 18 20.05 5.57 -12.65
CA LEU A 18 19.75 4.28 -12.03
C LEU A 18 20.40 3.07 -12.72
N ALA A 19 20.69 3.19 -14.02
CA ALA A 19 21.26 2.10 -14.82
C ALA A 19 22.79 1.98 -14.63
N SER A 20 23.28 1.88 -13.37
CA SER A 20 24.71 1.72 -13.07
C SER A 20 24.96 1.22 -11.66
N GLU A 21 25.62 0.09 -11.55
CA GLU A 21 26.01 -0.54 -10.27
C GLU A 21 26.85 0.41 -9.39
N VAL A 22 27.82 1.13 -9.99
CA VAL A 22 28.66 2.08 -9.26
C VAL A 22 27.82 3.18 -8.63
N ARG A 23 26.80 3.68 -9.31
CA ARG A 23 25.92 4.72 -8.76
C ARG A 23 25.01 4.19 -7.65
N TRP A 24 24.55 2.97 -7.76
CA TRP A 24 23.87 2.29 -6.66
C TRP A 24 24.78 2.13 -5.44
N SER A 25 26.03 1.68 -5.64
CA SER A 25 27.01 1.58 -4.57
C SER A 25 27.28 2.92 -3.89
N ILE A 26 27.39 4.02 -4.66
CA ILE A 26 27.52 5.36 -4.10
C ILE A 26 26.30 5.73 -3.25
N MET A 27 25.08 5.51 -3.74
CA MET A 27 23.86 5.81 -3.00
C MET A 27 23.76 4.97 -1.71
N SER A 28 24.12 3.70 -1.77
CA SER A 28 24.14 2.81 -0.57
C SER A 28 25.15 3.30 0.47
N LEU A 29 26.34 3.76 0.06
CA LEU A 29 27.34 4.27 0.98
C LEU A 29 26.92 5.54 1.73
N ILE A 30 26.10 6.39 1.08
CA ILE A 30 25.62 7.66 1.67
C ILE A 30 24.18 7.58 2.19
N ALA A 31 23.61 6.37 2.30
CA ALA A 31 22.23 6.17 2.74
C ALA A 31 22.03 6.57 4.22
N ASP A 32 22.96 6.16 5.07
CA ASP A 32 22.88 6.35 6.52
C ASP A 32 23.58 7.62 6.99
N HIS A 33 24.62 8.06 6.29
CA HIS A 33 25.43 9.24 6.67
C HIS A 33 26.09 9.88 5.45
N GLU A 34 26.29 11.19 5.53
CA GLU A 34 26.96 11.95 4.48
C GLU A 34 28.43 11.54 4.37
N MET A 35 28.93 11.44 3.14
CA MET A 35 30.35 11.15 2.87
C MET A 35 30.96 12.13 1.88
N ASN A 36 32.24 12.41 2.05
CA ASN A 36 32.98 13.21 1.06
C ASN A 36 33.44 12.34 -0.13
N VAL A 37 33.73 13.01 -1.25
CA VAL A 37 34.11 12.36 -2.53
C VAL A 37 35.33 11.45 -2.37
N LYS A 38 36.30 11.83 -1.54
CA LYS A 38 37.55 11.07 -1.34
C LYS A 38 37.27 9.75 -0.59
N ASP A 39 36.41 9.80 0.44
CA ASP A 39 36.08 8.61 1.21
C ASP A 39 35.22 7.63 0.39
N ILE A 40 34.29 8.14 -0.43
CA ILE A 40 33.53 7.33 -1.39
C ILE A 40 34.50 6.65 -2.37
N ALA A 41 35.46 7.40 -2.92
CA ALA A 41 36.44 6.89 -3.87
C ALA A 41 37.30 5.77 -3.25
N ASN A 42 37.77 5.97 -2.01
CA ASN A 42 38.54 4.96 -1.29
C ASN A 42 37.74 3.67 -1.03
N ARG A 43 36.46 3.80 -0.64
CA ARG A 43 35.60 2.63 -0.36
C ARG A 43 35.22 1.83 -1.61
N LEU A 44 35.13 2.50 -2.75
CA LEU A 44 34.80 1.84 -4.03
C LEU A 44 36.03 1.46 -4.85
N GLU A 45 37.23 1.76 -4.36
CA GLU A 45 38.52 1.54 -5.06
C GLU A 45 38.55 2.23 -6.44
N LEU A 46 37.95 3.42 -6.52
CA LEU A 46 37.87 4.23 -7.75
C LEU A 46 38.67 5.53 -7.60
N SER A 47 39.05 6.11 -8.72
CA SER A 47 39.67 7.45 -8.68
C SER A 47 38.63 8.53 -8.30
N PRO A 48 39.04 9.60 -7.56
CA PRO A 48 38.15 10.70 -7.21
C PRO A 48 37.50 11.39 -8.41
N SER A 49 38.16 11.39 -9.58
CA SER A 49 37.63 11.93 -10.82
C SER A 49 36.45 11.10 -11.35
N ILE A 50 36.55 9.78 -11.34
CA ILE A 50 35.48 8.86 -11.73
C ILE A 50 34.28 9.03 -10.79
N VAL A 51 34.52 9.03 -9.48
CA VAL A 51 33.43 9.22 -8.48
C VAL A 51 32.77 10.58 -8.67
N THR A 52 33.53 11.66 -8.94
CA THR A 52 32.96 12.98 -9.23
C THR A 52 32.04 12.98 -10.44
N MET A 53 32.40 12.24 -11.49
CA MET A 53 31.55 12.08 -12.68
C MET A 53 30.22 11.38 -12.33
N HIS A 54 30.26 10.29 -11.54
CA HIS A 54 29.06 9.58 -11.11
C HIS A 54 28.17 10.44 -10.18
N ILE A 55 28.78 11.16 -9.24
CA ILE A 55 28.09 12.10 -8.35
C ILE A 55 27.35 13.18 -9.15
N ARG A 56 27.97 13.77 -10.18
CA ARG A 56 27.30 14.74 -11.05
C ARG A 56 26.04 14.18 -11.71
N LYS A 57 26.09 12.95 -12.23
CA LYS A 57 24.92 12.29 -12.83
C LYS A 57 23.80 12.06 -11.80
N LEU A 58 24.14 11.65 -10.59
CA LEU A 58 23.18 11.49 -9.50
C LEU A 58 22.58 12.83 -9.04
N GLU A 59 23.38 13.90 -8.99
CA GLU A 59 22.91 15.26 -8.69
C GLU A 59 21.97 15.79 -9.78
N GLN A 60 22.31 15.59 -11.06
CA GLN A 60 21.46 15.96 -12.20
C GLN A 60 20.11 15.22 -12.20
N ALA A 61 20.12 13.96 -11.78
CA ALA A 61 18.91 13.15 -11.61
C ALA A 61 18.10 13.51 -10.36
N GLY A 62 18.60 14.40 -9.49
CA GLY A 62 17.92 14.80 -8.26
C GLY A 62 17.95 13.75 -7.13
N LEU A 63 18.71 12.66 -7.29
CA LEU A 63 18.78 11.56 -6.33
C LEU A 63 19.60 11.90 -5.10
N ILE A 64 20.70 12.63 -5.29
CA ILE A 64 21.58 13.07 -4.21
C ILE A 64 21.75 14.59 -4.21
N GLY A 65 22.16 15.10 -3.07
CA GLY A 65 22.61 16.47 -2.91
C GLY A 65 24.05 16.53 -2.44
N SER A 66 24.66 17.71 -2.51
CA SER A 66 25.96 17.94 -1.89
C SER A 66 26.02 19.32 -1.25
N ARG A 67 26.85 19.42 -0.21
CA ARG A 67 27.19 20.68 0.47
C ARG A 67 28.69 20.76 0.74
N ARG A 68 29.21 21.99 0.80
CA ARG A 68 30.61 22.21 1.14
C ARG A 68 30.74 22.38 2.65
N VAL A 69 31.62 21.61 3.26
CA VAL A 69 31.92 21.66 4.70
C VAL A 69 33.41 21.93 4.89
N ARG A 70 33.76 22.87 5.78
CA ARG A 70 35.15 23.10 6.21
C ARG A 70 35.46 22.15 7.35
N GLN A 71 36.43 21.25 7.14
CA GLN A 71 36.88 20.31 8.15
C GLN A 71 38.37 20.01 7.96
N GLY A 72 39.16 19.94 9.04
CA GLY A 72 40.57 19.56 9.01
C GLY A 72 41.47 20.47 8.14
N GLY A 73 41.18 21.78 8.05
CA GLY A 73 41.97 22.73 7.27
C GLY A 73 41.67 22.75 5.79
N GLY A 74 40.67 21.99 5.29
CA GLY A 74 40.25 21.94 3.90
C GLY A 74 38.74 22.11 3.72
N THR A 75 38.32 22.31 2.46
CA THR A 75 36.89 22.34 2.08
C THR A 75 36.54 21.02 1.40
N HIS A 76 35.62 20.26 1.99
CA HIS A 76 35.17 18.98 1.49
C HIS A 76 33.75 19.09 0.90
N LYS A 77 33.51 18.41 -0.22
CA LYS A 77 32.16 18.24 -0.81
C LYS A 77 31.53 17.00 -0.16
N MET A 78 30.60 17.22 0.77
CA MET A 78 29.83 16.17 1.43
C MET A 78 28.59 15.85 0.60
N CYS A 79 28.38 14.57 0.30
CA CYS A 79 27.26 14.06 -0.49
C CYS A 79 26.24 13.37 0.42
N PHE A 80 24.96 13.54 0.14
CA PHE A 80 23.84 12.96 0.91
C PHE A 80 22.69 12.55 0.01
N LEU A 81 21.91 11.57 0.43
CA LEU A 81 20.74 11.10 -0.29
C LEU A 81 19.59 12.10 -0.14
N LYS A 82 18.97 12.52 -1.25
CA LYS A 82 17.80 13.43 -1.26
C LYS A 82 16.46 12.69 -1.28
N GLN A 83 16.44 11.51 -1.88
CA GLN A 83 15.22 10.77 -2.17
C GLN A 83 15.32 9.36 -1.61
N LYS A 84 14.27 8.89 -0.94
CA LYS A 84 14.16 7.51 -0.44
C LYS A 84 13.36 6.60 -1.38
N THR A 85 12.48 7.19 -2.18
CA THR A 85 11.53 6.44 -3.02
C THR A 85 11.39 7.10 -4.39
N ILE A 86 11.28 6.26 -5.41
CA ILE A 86 10.96 6.64 -6.79
C ILE A 86 9.78 5.78 -7.22
N GLU A 87 8.73 6.42 -7.74
CA GLU A 87 7.59 5.75 -8.38
C GLU A 87 7.73 5.94 -9.89
N ILE A 88 7.79 4.86 -10.65
CA ILE A 88 7.90 4.89 -12.11
C ILE A 88 6.61 4.39 -12.73
N GLU A 89 5.92 5.29 -13.44
CA GLU A 89 4.72 4.95 -14.21
C GLU A 89 5.14 4.58 -15.64
N LEU A 90 4.89 3.33 -16.02
CA LEU A 90 5.18 2.84 -17.35
C LEU A 90 4.05 3.21 -18.32
N PRO A 91 4.36 3.51 -19.60
CA PRO A 91 3.34 3.81 -20.60
C PRO A 91 2.53 2.54 -20.90
N PHE A 92 1.31 2.50 -20.43
CA PHE A 92 0.33 1.50 -20.85
C PHE A 92 -0.50 2.06 -22.00
N ALA A 93 -0.52 1.35 -23.11
CA ALA A 93 -1.40 1.64 -24.26
C ALA A 93 -2.80 1.02 -24.00
N SER A 94 -3.40 1.27 -22.86
CA SER A 94 -4.83 0.97 -22.66
C SER A 94 -5.60 2.28 -22.81
N GLU A 95 -6.66 2.28 -23.62
CA GLU A 95 -7.71 3.29 -23.47
C GLU A 95 -8.04 3.37 -21.97
N PRO A 96 -8.31 4.57 -21.42
CA PRO A 96 -8.59 4.67 -19.99
C PRO A 96 -9.77 3.76 -19.68
N ALA A 97 -9.47 2.65 -18.99
CA ALA A 97 -10.52 1.75 -18.53
C ALA A 97 -11.54 2.58 -17.79
N ARG A 98 -12.81 2.43 -18.12
CA ARG A 98 -13.86 3.09 -17.35
C ARG A 98 -13.86 2.46 -15.97
N ILE A 99 -13.29 3.18 -15.01
CA ILE A 99 -13.17 2.72 -13.63
C ILE A 99 -14.24 3.41 -12.80
N ARG A 100 -14.99 2.61 -12.05
CA ARG A 100 -15.78 3.09 -10.94
C ARG A 100 -15.04 2.79 -9.65
N GLU A 101 -14.87 3.80 -8.82
CA GLU A 101 -14.14 3.67 -7.55
C GLU A 101 -15.04 4.06 -6.38
N GLN A 102 -14.98 3.28 -5.31
CA GLN A 102 -15.55 3.61 -4.01
C GLN A 102 -14.48 3.45 -2.94
N ARG A 103 -14.44 4.38 -2.00
CA ARG A 103 -13.58 4.35 -0.81
C ARG A 103 -14.43 4.14 0.43
N ILE A 104 -13.94 3.31 1.34
CA ILE A 104 -14.63 2.95 2.56
C ILE A 104 -13.66 3.12 3.71
N SER A 105 -13.96 4.05 4.62
CA SER A 105 -13.17 4.22 5.84
C SER A 105 -13.20 2.95 6.69
N VAL A 106 -12.09 2.61 7.30
CA VAL A 106 -11.95 1.39 8.12
C VAL A 106 -12.95 1.34 9.27
N GLY A 107 -13.43 2.47 9.75
CA GLY A 107 -14.47 2.56 10.79
C GLY A 107 -15.91 2.40 10.29
N HIS A 108 -16.15 2.27 8.98
CA HIS A 108 -17.51 2.17 8.41
C HIS A 108 -18.03 0.74 8.29
N TYR A 109 -17.47 -0.21 9.07
CA TYR A 109 -18.02 -1.56 9.14
C TYR A 109 -19.47 -1.55 9.64
N THR A 110 -20.25 -2.51 9.16
CA THR A 110 -21.69 -2.66 9.44
C THR A 110 -22.00 -3.88 10.31
N ALA A 111 -21.07 -4.83 10.38
CA ALA A 111 -21.11 -5.96 11.29
C ALA A 111 -19.68 -6.28 11.75
N PHE A 112 -19.57 -6.81 12.96
CA PHE A 112 -18.28 -7.23 13.51
C PHE A 112 -18.51 -8.26 14.62
N GLU A 113 -17.50 -9.06 14.84
CA GLU A 113 -17.24 -9.85 16.04
C GLU A 113 -15.74 -9.82 16.25
N VAL A 114 -15.25 -9.19 17.30
CA VAL A 114 -13.83 -8.98 17.54
C VAL A 114 -13.45 -9.37 18.95
N HIS A 115 -12.25 -9.90 19.08
CA HIS A 115 -11.70 -10.34 20.36
C HIS A 115 -10.32 -9.71 20.60
N PRO A 116 -9.94 -9.47 21.86
CA PRO A 116 -8.65 -8.91 22.22
C PRO A 116 -7.45 -9.71 21.66
N THR A 117 -6.34 -9.02 21.34
CA THR A 117 -6.09 -7.57 21.46
C THR A 117 -6.93 -6.80 20.45
N CYS A 118 -7.66 -5.76 20.84
CA CYS A 118 -8.50 -5.05 19.88
C CYS A 118 -8.64 -3.56 20.24
N GLY A 119 -8.92 -2.73 19.23
CA GLY A 119 -9.17 -1.31 19.44
C GLY A 119 -9.33 -0.52 18.14
N LEU A 120 -9.52 0.77 18.31
CA LEU A 120 -9.79 1.75 17.27
C LEU A 120 -9.02 3.05 17.57
N GLY A 121 -8.59 3.74 16.54
CA GLY A 121 -8.02 5.08 16.66
C GLY A 121 -8.41 5.98 15.51
N THR A 122 -8.61 7.27 15.81
CA THR A 122 -8.72 8.33 14.80
C THR A 122 -7.33 8.86 14.44
N ARG A 123 -7.24 9.86 13.61
CA ARG A 123 -5.98 10.58 13.34
C ARG A 123 -5.49 11.38 14.54
N GLU A 124 -6.36 11.70 15.50
CA GLU A 124 -6.10 12.61 16.62
C GLU A 124 -6.01 11.91 17.97
N LYS A 125 -6.71 10.78 18.15
CA LYS A 125 -6.83 10.09 19.45
C LYS A 125 -7.30 8.65 19.31
N GLU A 126 -7.17 7.90 20.39
CA GLU A 126 -7.80 6.58 20.57
C GLU A 126 -9.32 6.71 20.72
N ILE A 127 -10.05 5.68 20.30
CA ILE A 127 -11.49 5.55 20.52
C ILE A 127 -11.71 4.54 21.65
N GLY A 128 -12.29 4.99 22.75
CA GLY A 128 -12.62 4.15 23.89
C GLY A 128 -11.39 3.62 24.64
N VAL A 129 -11.45 2.37 25.05
CA VAL A 129 -10.41 1.67 25.81
C VAL A 129 -9.97 0.45 25.00
N TRP A 130 -8.67 0.21 24.94
CA TRP A 130 -8.10 -0.96 24.27
C TRP A 130 -8.57 -2.26 24.91
N ASP A 131 -8.62 -3.31 24.12
CA ASP A 131 -9.02 -4.67 24.52
C ASP A 131 -10.45 -4.78 25.03
N ASP A 132 -11.28 -3.79 24.73
CA ASP A 132 -12.72 -3.82 25.03
C ASP A 132 -13.54 -3.78 23.73
N PRO A 133 -14.05 -4.93 23.25
CA PRO A 133 -14.82 -5.03 22.01
C PRO A 133 -16.07 -4.14 21.95
N ARG A 134 -16.60 -3.69 23.10
CA ARG A 134 -17.79 -2.82 23.15
C ARG A 134 -17.59 -1.49 22.42
N TYR A 135 -16.35 -0.99 22.39
CA TYR A 135 -16.05 0.28 21.72
C TYR A 135 -16.09 0.19 20.17
N PHE A 136 -16.19 -1.01 19.61
CA PHE A 136 -16.52 -1.17 18.19
C PHE A 136 -17.94 -0.71 17.85
N LEU A 137 -18.80 -0.43 18.85
CA LEU A 137 -20.10 0.25 18.68
C LEU A 137 -20.06 1.74 19.04
N ASP A 138 -18.92 2.29 19.45
CA ASP A 138 -18.81 3.72 19.74
C ASP A 138 -19.19 4.52 18.48
N PRO A 139 -20.06 5.56 18.62
CA PRO A 139 -20.43 6.42 17.48
C PRO A 139 -19.22 7.07 16.77
N GLU A 140 -18.14 7.35 17.50
CA GLU A 140 -16.93 7.95 16.96
C GLU A 140 -16.16 6.99 16.02
N ARG A 141 -16.47 5.69 16.03
CA ARG A 141 -15.85 4.67 15.16
C ARG A 141 -15.86 5.04 13.68
N VAL A 142 -16.85 5.81 13.22
CA VAL A 142 -16.96 6.24 11.82
C VAL A 142 -15.77 7.13 11.38
N HIS A 143 -15.04 7.69 12.33
CA HIS A 143 -13.82 8.47 12.13
C HIS A 143 -12.53 7.66 12.33
N ALA A 144 -12.64 6.35 12.61
CA ALA A 144 -11.47 5.52 12.79
C ALA A 144 -10.62 5.49 11.52
N ALA A 145 -9.32 5.71 11.71
CA ALA A 145 -8.28 5.64 10.68
C ALA A 145 -7.37 4.42 10.87
N ILE A 146 -7.54 3.69 11.96
CA ILE A 146 -6.93 2.40 12.25
C ILE A 146 -7.91 1.58 13.08
N LEU A 147 -7.97 0.27 12.82
CA LEU A 147 -8.62 -0.73 13.68
C LEU A 147 -7.78 -2.00 13.73
N TRP A 148 -7.87 -2.71 14.85
CA TRP A 148 -7.21 -4.01 15.02
C TRP A 148 -8.01 -4.94 15.91
N PHE A 149 -7.79 -6.25 15.76
CA PHE A 149 -8.33 -7.28 16.62
C PHE A 149 -7.50 -8.58 16.56
N GLY A 150 -7.53 -9.37 17.64
CA GLY A 150 -6.78 -10.62 17.74
C GLY A 150 -7.37 -11.75 16.92
N TRP A 151 -8.70 -11.90 16.90
CA TRP A 151 -9.44 -12.82 16.04
C TRP A 151 -10.91 -12.37 15.94
N GLY A 152 -11.65 -12.95 14.98
CA GLY A 152 -13.00 -12.56 14.65
C GLY A 152 -13.10 -11.91 13.27
N PHE A 153 -14.00 -10.95 13.08
CA PHE A 153 -14.17 -10.31 11.77
C PHE A 153 -14.71 -8.88 11.85
N VAL A 154 -14.48 -8.13 10.80
CA VAL A 154 -15.21 -6.90 10.45
C VAL A 154 -15.79 -7.03 9.04
N GLU A 155 -17.03 -6.59 8.85
CA GLU A 155 -17.75 -6.66 7.58
C GLU A 155 -18.28 -5.28 7.18
N TYR A 156 -18.05 -4.91 5.94
CA TYR A 156 -18.49 -3.66 5.32
C TYR A 156 -19.60 -3.97 4.34
N LYS A 157 -20.77 -3.34 4.51
CA LYS A 157 -21.88 -3.40 3.57
C LYS A 157 -21.99 -2.06 2.84
N MET A 158 -21.99 -2.10 1.53
CA MET A 158 -21.99 -0.92 0.68
C MET A 158 -23.01 -1.04 -0.44
N PRO A 159 -23.51 0.08 -1.00
CA PRO A 159 -24.35 0.03 -2.19
C PRO A 159 -23.54 -0.48 -3.38
N ASN A 160 -24.18 -1.28 -4.23
CA ASN A 160 -23.65 -1.58 -5.54
C ASN A 160 -23.59 -0.29 -6.37
N PHE A 161 -22.40 0.12 -6.76
CA PHE A 161 -22.18 1.38 -7.48
C PHE A 161 -22.12 1.21 -9.02
N LEU A 162 -22.35 -0.02 -9.52
CA LEU A 162 -22.53 -0.27 -10.94
C LEU A 162 -23.93 0.18 -11.39
N LEU A 163 -24.00 0.85 -12.54
CA LEU A 163 -25.27 1.18 -13.15
C LEU A 163 -25.86 -0.07 -13.84
N ALA A 164 -27.17 -0.06 -14.09
CA ALA A 164 -27.88 -1.22 -14.64
C ALA A 164 -27.40 -1.68 -16.03
N ASP A 165 -26.75 -0.78 -16.78
CA ASP A 165 -26.18 -1.01 -18.10
C ASP A 165 -24.67 -1.28 -18.06
N GLN A 166 -24.06 -1.39 -16.86
CA GLN A 166 -22.64 -1.59 -16.69
C GLN A 166 -22.34 -3.02 -16.25
N THR A 167 -21.37 -3.61 -16.90
CA THR A 167 -20.78 -4.89 -16.50
C THR A 167 -19.30 -4.69 -16.15
N ALA A 168 -18.87 -5.29 -15.03
CA ALA A 168 -17.48 -5.28 -14.67
C ALA A 168 -16.73 -6.43 -15.38
N GLU A 169 -15.51 -6.16 -15.84
CA GLU A 169 -14.57 -7.18 -16.30
C GLU A 169 -13.59 -7.61 -15.18
N ALA A 170 -13.41 -6.75 -14.18
CA ALA A 170 -12.67 -7.06 -12.96
C ALA A 170 -13.15 -6.20 -11.79
N ILE A 171 -13.03 -6.75 -10.58
CA ILE A 171 -13.10 -6.00 -9.31
C ILE A 171 -11.70 -6.02 -8.68
N GLU A 172 -11.28 -4.88 -8.20
CA GLU A 172 -10.03 -4.73 -7.45
C GLU A 172 -10.32 -4.13 -6.08
N ILE A 173 -9.74 -4.73 -5.04
CA ILE A 173 -9.88 -4.31 -3.65
C ILE A 173 -8.47 -4.02 -3.12
N SER A 174 -8.19 -2.77 -2.75
CA SER A 174 -6.89 -2.35 -2.23
C SER A 174 -7.01 -1.87 -0.79
N MET A 175 -6.13 -2.34 0.08
CA MET A 175 -6.10 -1.97 1.51
C MET A 175 -4.67 -2.04 2.05
N GLU A 176 -4.38 -1.26 3.09
CA GLU A 176 -3.17 -1.45 3.89
C GLU A 176 -3.51 -2.31 5.12
N ILE A 177 -2.82 -3.45 5.29
CA ILE A 177 -3.18 -4.49 6.23
C ILE A 177 -1.93 -5.17 6.83
N ALA A 178 -2.01 -5.60 8.09
CA ALA A 178 -0.98 -6.35 8.79
C ALA A 178 -1.60 -7.35 9.75
N SER A 179 -0.76 -8.19 10.37
CA SER A 179 -1.11 -8.92 11.60
C SER A 179 -1.29 -7.94 12.76
N GLU A 180 -1.83 -8.43 13.88
CA GLU A 180 -1.91 -7.74 15.16
C GLU A 180 -1.21 -8.56 16.23
N ALA A 181 -0.19 -7.98 16.85
CA ALA A 181 0.58 -8.63 17.91
C ALA A 181 0.51 -7.83 19.22
N PRO A 182 0.59 -8.49 20.38
CA PRO A 182 0.85 -7.81 21.64
C PRO A 182 2.23 -7.14 21.64
N GLY A 183 2.29 -5.87 21.20
CA GLY A 183 3.51 -5.14 20.88
C GLY A 183 4.11 -5.59 19.53
N LEU A 184 5.15 -4.88 19.06
CA LEU A 184 5.73 -5.11 17.73
C LEU A 184 6.48 -6.45 17.62
N ARG A 185 6.17 -7.21 16.56
CA ARG A 185 6.78 -8.51 16.25
C ARG A 185 7.16 -8.59 14.77
N ASP A 186 8.44 -8.75 14.49
CA ASP A 186 8.98 -8.89 13.13
C ASP A 186 8.57 -10.21 12.45
N TYR A 187 8.10 -11.19 13.23
CA TYR A 187 7.52 -12.44 12.77
C TYR A 187 6.31 -12.75 13.65
N TRP A 188 5.11 -12.57 13.08
CA TRP A 188 3.83 -12.83 13.75
C TRP A 188 2.78 -13.15 12.69
N PRO A 189 2.81 -14.37 12.14
CA PRO A 189 1.94 -14.73 11.03
C PRO A 189 0.47 -14.75 11.43
N SER A 190 -0.39 -14.31 10.52
CA SER A 190 -1.84 -14.35 10.67
C SER A 190 -2.51 -14.76 9.37
N ASP A 191 -3.37 -15.76 9.44
CA ASP A 191 -4.17 -16.24 8.31
C ASP A 191 -5.45 -15.38 8.23
N ILE A 192 -5.44 -14.42 7.30
CA ILE A 192 -6.53 -13.47 7.10
C ILE A 192 -7.36 -13.93 5.90
N GLU A 193 -8.63 -14.25 6.15
CA GLU A 193 -9.61 -14.61 5.11
C GLU A 193 -10.32 -13.36 4.59
N PHE A 194 -10.55 -13.34 3.28
CA PHE A 194 -11.31 -12.31 2.58
C PHE A 194 -12.59 -12.92 1.99
N THR A 195 -13.73 -12.28 2.25
CA THR A 195 -15.02 -12.74 1.71
C THR A 195 -15.72 -11.57 1.01
N PHE A 196 -16.24 -11.81 -0.18
CA PHE A 196 -17.04 -10.84 -0.94
C PHE A 196 -18.42 -11.43 -1.24
N ASN A 197 -19.50 -10.73 -0.88
CA ASN A 197 -20.90 -11.19 -1.01
C ASN A 197 -21.13 -12.61 -0.45
N GLY A 198 -20.45 -12.95 0.64
CA GLY A 198 -20.53 -14.28 1.27
C GLY A 198 -19.72 -15.37 0.56
N ILE A 199 -18.96 -15.03 -0.48
CA ILE A 199 -18.07 -15.95 -1.20
C ILE A 199 -16.64 -15.73 -0.70
N SER A 200 -16.00 -16.80 -0.20
CA SER A 200 -14.59 -16.75 0.22
C SER A 200 -13.70 -16.53 -1.01
N LEU A 201 -12.94 -15.43 -0.98
CA LEU A 201 -11.95 -15.11 -2.02
C LEU A 201 -10.64 -15.87 -1.80
N GLY A 202 -10.43 -16.38 -0.57
CA GLY A 202 -9.23 -17.07 -0.14
C GLY A 202 -8.60 -16.44 1.09
N THR A 203 -7.47 -17.01 1.51
CA THR A 203 -6.73 -16.61 2.73
C THR A 203 -5.33 -16.15 2.35
N TRP A 204 -4.88 -15.07 2.96
CA TRP A 204 -3.51 -14.59 2.89
C TRP A 204 -2.87 -14.66 4.27
N THR A 205 -1.67 -15.24 4.35
CA THR A 205 -0.90 -15.24 5.59
C THR A 205 -0.09 -13.97 5.67
N SER A 206 -0.52 -13.03 6.54
CA SER A 206 0.27 -11.86 6.89
C SER A 206 1.51 -12.28 7.66
N PRO A 207 2.72 -11.78 7.34
CA PRO A 207 3.94 -12.29 7.98
C PRO A 207 4.22 -11.67 9.34
N ALA A 208 3.72 -10.47 9.62
CA ALA A 208 4.16 -9.71 10.79
C ALA A 208 3.22 -8.55 11.17
N ASP A 209 3.45 -8.01 12.36
CA ASP A 209 3.09 -6.68 12.78
C ASP A 209 4.30 -5.76 12.62
N PHE A 210 4.16 -4.72 11.80
CA PHE A 210 5.28 -3.91 11.36
C PHE A 210 5.45 -2.63 12.18
N GLY A 211 6.71 -2.17 12.34
CA GLY A 211 6.99 -0.87 12.93
C GLY A 211 8.22 -0.80 13.83
N ARG A 212 8.89 -1.93 14.11
CA ARG A 212 10.09 -1.93 14.96
C ARG A 212 11.21 -1.04 14.40
N ALA A 213 11.41 -1.04 13.09
CA ALA A 213 12.47 -0.29 12.43
C ALA A 213 12.11 1.18 12.16
N ALA A 214 10.83 1.50 11.96
CA ALA A 214 10.38 2.83 11.58
C ALA A 214 8.92 3.06 11.94
N ARG A 215 8.55 4.34 12.13
CA ARG A 215 7.15 4.76 12.19
C ARG A 215 6.53 4.69 10.81
N GLY A 216 5.23 4.38 10.72
CA GLY A 216 4.46 4.52 9.49
C GLY A 216 4.48 5.96 8.97
N ARG A 217 4.53 6.12 7.67
CA ARG A 217 4.71 7.42 7.00
C ARG A 217 3.61 8.43 7.35
N PHE A 218 2.38 7.97 7.53
CA PHE A 218 1.21 8.76 7.86
C PHE A 218 0.74 8.54 9.30
N THR A 219 1.35 7.61 10.03
CA THR A 219 1.01 7.32 11.42
C THR A 219 1.26 8.56 12.28
N PRO A 220 0.25 9.08 13.00
CA PRO A 220 0.33 10.31 13.76
C PRO A 220 1.42 10.27 14.84
N GLU A 221 1.98 11.45 15.18
CA GLU A 221 3.05 11.53 16.18
C GLU A 221 2.60 11.10 17.59
N TRP A 222 1.34 11.30 17.93
CA TRP A 222 0.77 10.90 19.21
C TRP A 222 0.63 9.38 19.37
N TRP A 223 0.59 8.61 18.26
CA TRP A 223 0.45 7.15 18.30
C TRP A 223 1.66 6.48 18.94
N HIS A 224 1.42 5.49 19.79
CA HIS A 224 2.47 4.78 20.53
C HIS A 224 3.46 4.09 19.59
N ARG A 225 4.76 4.24 19.89
CA ARG A 225 5.84 3.69 19.06
C ARG A 225 6.00 2.17 19.13
N ASN A 226 5.43 1.55 20.17
CA ASN A 226 5.62 0.13 20.47
C ASN A 226 4.43 -0.73 20.04
N VAL A 227 3.55 -0.20 19.24
CA VAL A 227 2.39 -0.90 18.65
C VAL A 227 2.37 -0.66 17.15
N ASN A 228 1.54 -1.42 16.45
CA ASN A 228 1.33 -1.40 15.00
C ASN A 228 1.52 -0.02 14.34
N GLN A 229 2.51 0.10 13.48
CA GLN A 229 2.89 1.39 12.86
C GLN A 229 2.44 1.48 11.39
N TYR A 230 2.49 0.39 10.65
CA TYR A 230 2.09 0.32 9.24
C TYR A 230 1.86 -1.13 8.83
N GLY A 231 1.20 -1.30 7.71
CA GLY A 231 0.96 -2.58 7.07
C GLY A 231 1.63 -2.70 5.70
N LEU A 232 1.23 -3.73 4.99
CA LEU A 232 1.53 -3.91 3.58
C LEU A 232 0.32 -3.46 2.75
N LEU A 233 0.58 -2.71 1.68
CA LEU A 233 -0.46 -2.44 0.69
C LEU A 233 -0.72 -3.74 -0.08
N LYS A 234 -1.92 -4.27 0.05
CA LYS A 234 -2.37 -5.47 -0.64
C LYS A 234 -3.48 -5.14 -1.62
N THR A 235 -3.45 -5.82 -2.75
CA THR A 235 -4.46 -5.66 -3.79
C THR A 235 -5.01 -7.02 -4.18
N ILE A 236 -6.32 -7.21 -3.99
CA ILE A 236 -7.05 -8.38 -4.46
C ILE A 236 -7.70 -8.00 -5.78
N ARG A 237 -7.44 -8.77 -6.83
CA ARG A 237 -8.08 -8.65 -8.14
C ARG A 237 -8.87 -9.90 -8.44
N ILE A 238 -10.14 -9.72 -8.80
CA ILE A 238 -11.05 -10.79 -9.21
C ILE A 238 -11.47 -10.51 -10.64
N ASP A 239 -11.25 -11.47 -11.54
CA ASP A 239 -11.67 -11.39 -12.95
C ASP A 239 -12.22 -12.74 -13.45
N ALA A 240 -12.37 -12.91 -14.75
CA ALA A 240 -12.89 -14.13 -15.34
C ALA A 240 -11.95 -15.34 -15.18
N SER A 241 -10.68 -15.13 -14.84
CA SER A 241 -9.68 -16.20 -14.70
C SER A 241 -9.48 -16.68 -13.26
N GLY A 242 -9.95 -15.92 -12.27
CA GLY A 242 -9.83 -16.26 -10.84
C GLY A 242 -9.61 -15.04 -9.94
N THR A 243 -9.21 -15.32 -8.71
CA THR A 243 -8.87 -14.32 -7.70
C THR A 243 -7.37 -14.32 -7.43
N TYR A 244 -6.79 -13.13 -7.41
CA TYR A 244 -5.34 -12.92 -7.26
C TYR A 244 -5.07 -11.89 -6.18
N MET A 245 -4.02 -12.10 -5.38
CA MET A 245 -3.46 -11.08 -4.48
C MET A 245 -2.07 -10.69 -4.97
N ASP A 246 -1.86 -9.41 -5.28
CA ASP A 246 -0.59 -8.88 -5.81
C ASP A 246 -0.05 -9.70 -7.00
N GLN A 247 -0.96 -10.17 -7.88
CA GLN A 247 -0.71 -11.02 -9.05
C GLN A 247 -0.46 -12.52 -8.75
N GLU A 248 -0.35 -12.92 -7.48
CA GLU A 248 -0.31 -14.35 -7.12
C GLU A 248 -1.73 -14.90 -6.98
N ARG A 249 -1.98 -16.08 -7.57
CA ARG A 249 -3.30 -16.71 -7.54
C ARG A 249 -3.67 -17.12 -6.13
N MET A 250 -4.79 -16.61 -5.63
CA MET A 250 -5.31 -16.90 -4.30
C MET A 250 -6.39 -17.98 -4.32
N SER A 251 -7.30 -17.94 -5.32
CA SER A 251 -8.36 -18.94 -5.48
C SER A 251 -8.87 -19.03 -6.91
N GLU A 252 -9.74 -20.04 -7.16
CA GLU A 252 -10.44 -20.23 -8.42
C GLU A 252 -11.71 -19.37 -8.55
N VAL A 253 -12.10 -18.64 -7.52
CA VAL A 253 -13.29 -17.79 -7.51
C VAL A 253 -13.18 -16.72 -8.59
N THR A 254 -14.16 -16.68 -9.46
CA THR A 254 -14.23 -15.74 -10.59
C THR A 254 -15.22 -14.62 -10.33
N LEU A 255 -15.18 -13.61 -11.18
CA LEU A 255 -16.13 -12.49 -11.13
C LEU A 255 -17.58 -12.95 -11.23
N GLY A 256 -17.85 -14.05 -12.00
CA GLY A 256 -19.18 -14.63 -12.16
C GLY A 256 -19.77 -15.20 -10.87
N ASP A 257 -18.94 -15.61 -9.94
CA ASP A 257 -19.37 -16.18 -8.66
C ASP A 257 -19.81 -15.11 -7.65
N LEU A 258 -19.38 -13.83 -7.83
CA LEU A 258 -19.50 -12.78 -6.82
C LEU A 258 -20.89 -12.16 -6.67
N LYS A 259 -21.90 -12.59 -7.46
CA LYS A 259 -23.27 -12.04 -7.41
C LYS A 259 -23.31 -10.52 -7.49
N LEU A 260 -22.58 -9.94 -8.46
CA LEU A 260 -22.43 -8.48 -8.59
C LEU A 260 -23.75 -7.75 -8.95
N TRP A 261 -24.83 -8.47 -9.27
CA TRP A 261 -26.16 -7.92 -9.52
C TRP A 261 -26.94 -7.57 -8.23
N GLU A 262 -26.46 -8.04 -7.07
CA GLU A 262 -27.09 -7.71 -5.79
C GLU A 262 -27.06 -6.18 -5.54
N PRO A 263 -28.10 -5.60 -4.93
CA PRO A 263 -28.17 -4.14 -4.71
C PRO A 263 -27.16 -3.64 -3.68
N PHE A 264 -26.65 -4.54 -2.85
CA PHE A 264 -25.61 -4.26 -1.86
C PHE A 264 -24.49 -5.29 -1.98
N TRP A 265 -23.27 -4.82 -1.83
CA TRP A 265 -22.11 -5.67 -1.72
C TRP A 265 -21.64 -5.75 -0.27
N THR A 266 -21.07 -6.88 0.11
CA THR A 266 -20.42 -7.06 1.40
C THR A 266 -18.96 -7.45 1.20
N LEU A 267 -18.08 -6.87 2.00
CA LEU A 267 -16.65 -7.21 2.08
C LEU A 267 -16.31 -7.52 3.52
N ARG A 268 -15.77 -8.71 3.79
CA ARG A 268 -15.40 -9.16 5.14
C ARG A 268 -13.92 -9.48 5.18
N PHE A 269 -13.30 -9.10 6.30
CA PHE A 269 -11.96 -9.48 6.72
C PHE A 269 -12.10 -10.27 8.02
N ALA A 270 -11.53 -11.47 8.06
CA ALA A 270 -11.68 -12.37 9.21
C ALA A 270 -10.36 -13.06 9.56
N VAL A 271 -10.18 -13.32 10.86
CA VAL A 271 -9.17 -14.25 11.39
C VAL A 271 -9.92 -15.29 12.23
N ASP A 272 -9.91 -16.54 11.79
CA ASP A 272 -10.58 -17.63 12.50
C ASP A 272 -9.77 -17.99 13.75
N GLU A 273 -10.46 -18.20 14.90
CA GLU A 273 -9.83 -18.61 16.14
C GLU A 273 -9.13 -19.97 16.07
N HIS A 274 -9.49 -20.78 15.07
CA HIS A 274 -8.94 -22.12 14.81
C HIS A 274 -7.97 -22.15 13.60
N ALA A 275 -7.63 -21.00 13.03
CA ALA A 275 -6.65 -20.92 11.94
C ALA A 275 -5.28 -21.47 12.38
N VAL A 276 -4.46 -21.87 11.44
CA VAL A 276 -3.08 -22.31 11.74
C VAL A 276 -2.28 -21.18 12.36
N ASN A 277 -2.46 -19.97 11.85
CA ASN A 277 -1.81 -18.77 12.35
C ASN A 277 -2.87 -17.77 12.82
N VAL A 278 -3.11 -17.70 14.13
CA VAL A 278 -4.01 -16.73 14.75
C VAL A 278 -3.19 -15.53 15.23
N GLY A 279 -2.82 -14.68 14.29
CA GLY A 279 -1.97 -13.52 14.54
C GLY A 279 -2.70 -12.18 14.44
N GLY A 280 -4.03 -12.19 14.50
CA GLY A 280 -4.84 -10.98 14.45
C GLY A 280 -4.81 -10.23 13.13
N LEU A 281 -5.46 -9.09 13.11
CA LEU A 281 -5.57 -8.23 11.93
C LEU A 281 -5.52 -6.77 12.35
N THR A 282 -4.73 -5.96 11.64
CA THR A 282 -4.77 -4.50 11.67
C THR A 282 -5.11 -3.98 10.27
N LEU A 283 -6.14 -3.13 10.17
CA LEU A 283 -6.47 -2.35 8.98
C LEU A 283 -6.09 -0.89 9.19
N TYR A 284 -5.36 -0.33 8.22
CA TYR A 284 -4.94 1.05 8.20
C TYR A 284 -5.78 1.81 7.17
N GLY A 285 -6.35 2.94 7.59
CA GLY A 285 -7.07 3.88 6.74
C GLY A 285 -6.26 5.13 6.45
N ALA A 286 -6.86 6.07 5.71
CA ALA A 286 -6.23 7.33 5.40
C ALA A 286 -5.78 8.09 6.65
N GLY A 287 -4.51 8.51 6.67
CA GLY A 287 -3.87 9.20 7.82
C GLY A 287 -3.20 8.26 8.82
N PHE A 288 -3.12 6.96 8.52
CA PHE A 288 -2.33 5.97 9.25
C PHE A 288 -1.50 5.12 8.28
N GLY A 289 -0.50 4.40 8.81
CA GLY A 289 0.33 3.48 8.05
C GLY A 289 1.30 4.14 7.08
N ASN A 290 1.59 3.47 5.99
CA ASN A 290 2.50 3.91 4.94
C ASN A 290 1.78 4.46 3.70
N HIS A 291 0.47 4.24 3.57
CA HIS A 291 -0.35 4.63 2.43
C HIS A 291 -1.54 5.49 2.88
N ASP A 292 -1.67 6.70 2.32
CA ASP A 292 -2.77 7.61 2.67
C ASP A 292 -4.03 7.22 1.90
N GLN A 293 -4.57 6.05 2.24
CA GLN A 293 -5.78 5.54 1.63
C GLN A 293 -6.63 4.74 2.63
N ASP A 294 -7.92 4.75 2.40
CA ASP A 294 -8.89 3.84 2.99
C ASP A 294 -8.96 2.52 2.18
N ILE A 295 -9.91 1.63 2.50
CA ILE A 295 -10.23 0.49 1.65
C ILE A 295 -10.78 1.03 0.34
N VAL A 296 -10.16 0.68 -0.78
CA VAL A 296 -10.55 1.15 -2.12
C VAL A 296 -11.06 -0.03 -2.94
N ILE A 297 -12.28 0.10 -3.46
CA ILE A 297 -12.88 -0.88 -4.37
C ILE A 297 -13.00 -0.24 -5.75
N ARG A 298 -12.43 -0.88 -6.77
CA ARG A 298 -12.52 -0.47 -8.18
C ARG A 298 -13.22 -1.53 -9.00
N ALA A 299 -14.18 -1.12 -9.80
CA ALA A 299 -14.75 -1.93 -10.86
C ALA A 299 -14.22 -1.44 -12.20
N TYR A 300 -13.57 -2.32 -12.95
CA TYR A 300 -13.14 -2.09 -14.32
C TYR A 300 -14.29 -2.50 -15.24
N LEU A 301 -14.79 -1.56 -16.05
CA LEU A 301 -15.99 -1.75 -16.83
C LEU A 301 -15.68 -2.19 -18.26
N ASN A 302 -16.50 -3.10 -18.77
CA ASN A 302 -16.41 -3.57 -20.16
C ASN A 302 -16.93 -2.51 -21.14
N ASP A 303 -16.30 -2.42 -22.32
CA ASP A 303 -16.63 -1.44 -23.38
C ASP A 303 -17.76 -1.89 -24.34
N ASP A 304 -18.72 -2.70 -23.88
CA ASP A 304 -19.76 -3.32 -24.75
C ASP A 304 -20.70 -2.37 -25.51
N HIS A 305 -20.46 -1.05 -25.45
CA HIS A 305 -21.28 -0.08 -26.21
C HIS A 305 -20.92 0.10 -27.70
N LYS A 306 -19.99 -0.68 -28.29
CA LYS A 306 -19.63 -0.52 -29.72
C LYS A 306 -20.39 -1.43 -30.69
N ILE A 307 -21.29 -2.33 -30.27
CA ILE A 307 -21.93 -3.31 -31.19
C ILE A 307 -23.35 -2.91 -31.62
N SER A 308 -24.04 -1.96 -30.95
CA SER A 308 -25.46 -1.65 -31.25
C SER A 308 -25.71 -0.62 -32.38
N ASN A 309 -24.69 0.06 -32.95
CA ASN A 309 -24.89 1.13 -33.93
C ASN A 309 -24.34 0.84 -35.35
N ARG A 310 -24.13 -0.42 -35.73
CA ARG A 310 -23.73 -0.77 -37.12
C ARG A 310 -24.72 -1.58 -37.93
N THR A 311 -25.96 -1.68 -37.50
CA THR A 311 -27.01 -2.30 -38.33
C THR A 311 -28.22 -1.39 -38.37
N GLY A 312 -28.28 -0.52 -39.35
CA GLY A 312 -29.51 0.22 -39.63
C GLY A 312 -29.31 1.52 -40.37
N VAL A 313 -28.80 1.50 -41.61
CA VAL A 313 -29.32 2.32 -42.71
C VAL A 313 -28.84 1.68 -44.02
N MET A 314 -29.68 0.87 -44.62
CA MET A 314 -29.83 0.70 -46.04
C MET A 314 -31.32 0.54 -46.28
N LEU A 315 -31.97 1.61 -46.68
CA LEU A 315 -32.96 1.72 -47.74
C LEU A 315 -33.35 3.18 -47.90
#